data_3e7b6567b54acea1cc8952a6398c0633
#
_entry.id   3e7b6567b54acea1cc8952a6398c0633
#
_cell.length_a   1.000
_cell.length_b   1.000
_cell.length_c   1.000
_cell.angle_alpha   90.00
_cell.angle_beta   90.00
_cell.angle_gamma   90.00
#
_symmetry.space_group_name_H-M   'P 1'
#
loop_
_entity.id
_entity.type
_entity.pdbx_description
1 polymer ?
#
loop_
_entity_poly.entity_id
_entity_poly.type
_entity_poly.pdbx_seq_one_letter_code
_entity_poly.pdbx_strand_id
1 'polypeptide(L)'
;MANPNIVNVTSIVGGNLGFNLSNTLTATLLTVDSDKILKINRITVANVDGSSAANVDLFVDGLTTAGATGITPTGADATVYLAKTVSVPADATLVIADTPIYLMEGDILKGGASASGDLDLFLSYEVLDDA
;
A
#
# COMPACT_ATOMS: atom_id res chain seq x y z
N MET A 1 2.91 -10.29 18.71
CA MET A 1 1.90 -9.87 17.72
C MET A 1 1.71 -10.99 16.71
N ALA A 2 0.52 -11.48 16.54
CA ALA A 2 0.24 -12.59 15.64
C ALA A 2 -0.67 -12.11 14.49
N ASN A 3 -0.38 -12.57 13.28
CA ASN A 3 -1.28 -12.32 12.17
C ASN A 3 -2.54 -13.16 12.29
N PRO A 4 -3.69 -12.65 11.84
CA PRO A 4 -4.90 -13.46 11.77
C PRO A 4 -4.69 -14.72 10.95
N ASN A 5 -5.29 -15.80 11.39
CA ASN A 5 -5.34 -17.04 10.62
C ASN A 5 -6.47 -16.94 9.59
N ILE A 6 -6.13 -17.01 8.32
CA ILE A 6 -7.13 -16.84 7.24
C ILE A 6 -8.26 -17.87 7.33
N VAL A 7 -8.00 -19.06 7.86
CA VAL A 7 -9.02 -20.08 8.05
C VAL A 7 -10.05 -19.68 9.11
N ASN A 8 -9.66 -18.86 10.07
CA ASN A 8 -10.52 -18.44 11.18
C ASN A 8 -11.05 -17.02 10.99
N VAL A 9 -11.01 -16.49 9.79
CA VAL A 9 -11.55 -15.16 9.51
C VAL A 9 -13.06 -15.15 9.74
N THR A 10 -13.54 -14.21 10.55
CA THR A 10 -14.96 -14.08 10.89
C THR A 10 -15.67 -13.07 10.00
N SER A 11 -14.95 -12.12 9.43
CA SER A 11 -15.52 -11.15 8.49
C SER A 11 -14.51 -10.72 7.46
N ILE A 12 -15.02 -10.42 6.26
CA ILE A 12 -14.25 -9.85 5.16
C ILE A 12 -15.01 -8.62 4.70
N VAL A 13 -14.36 -7.46 4.76
CA VAL A 13 -14.95 -6.19 4.34
C VAL A 13 -14.17 -5.64 3.16
N GLY A 14 -14.82 -5.53 2.01
CA GLY A 14 -14.24 -4.95 0.82
C GLY A 14 -14.47 -3.44 0.74
N GLY A 15 -13.54 -2.72 0.10
CA GLY A 15 -13.67 -1.30 -0.10
C GLY A 15 -12.62 -0.73 -1.03
N ASN A 16 -12.69 0.57 -1.20
CA ASN A 16 -11.75 1.33 -2.01
C ASN A 16 -11.30 2.56 -1.23
N LEU A 17 -10.04 2.96 -1.44
CA LEU A 17 -9.49 4.20 -0.90
C LEU A 17 -8.89 5.02 -2.03
N GLY A 18 -9.07 6.33 -1.93
CA GLY A 18 -8.46 7.29 -2.82
C GLY A 18 -7.64 8.30 -2.05
N PHE A 19 -6.45 8.63 -2.57
CA PHE A 19 -5.55 9.62 -1.99
C PHE A 19 -5.10 10.58 -3.08
N ASN A 20 -5.23 11.88 -2.84
CA ASN A 20 -4.52 12.87 -3.63
C ASN A 20 -3.16 13.10 -2.95
N LEU A 21 -2.09 12.67 -3.60
CA LEU A 21 -0.79 12.59 -2.97
C LEU A 21 -0.18 13.97 -2.74
N SER A 22 0.37 14.18 -1.56
CA SER A 22 1.14 15.37 -1.23
C SER A 22 2.59 15.23 -1.73
N ASN A 23 3.36 16.31 -1.63
CA ASN A 23 4.78 16.27 -1.96
C ASN A 23 5.67 15.82 -0.80
N THR A 24 5.09 15.34 0.29
CA THR A 24 5.82 14.65 1.35
C THR A 24 5.95 13.18 0.94
N LEU A 25 7.13 12.81 0.45
CA LEU A 25 7.35 11.48 -0.14
C LEU A 25 7.27 10.35 0.87
N THR A 26 7.30 10.66 2.16
CA THR A 26 7.24 9.69 3.25
C THR A 26 5.95 9.79 4.07
N ALA A 27 4.92 10.42 3.53
CA ALA A 27 3.64 10.57 4.22
C ALA A 27 2.98 9.21 4.48
N THR A 28 2.42 9.04 5.67
CA THR A 28 1.66 7.84 5.99
C THR A 28 0.29 7.92 5.31
N LEU A 29 -0.04 6.90 4.52
CA LEU A 29 -1.32 6.79 3.86
C LEU A 29 -2.30 5.95 4.67
N LEU A 30 -1.86 4.79 5.14
CA LEU A 30 -2.67 3.92 6.00
C LEU A 30 -1.78 3.05 6.89
N THR A 31 -2.34 2.59 7.99
CA THR A 31 -1.73 1.62 8.90
C THR A 31 -2.71 0.49 9.13
N VAL A 32 -2.25 -0.74 9.05
CA VAL A 32 -3.11 -1.92 9.29
C VAL A 32 -3.32 -2.10 10.79
N ASP A 33 -4.58 -2.15 11.20
CA ASP A 33 -4.97 -2.28 12.60
C ASP A 33 -4.59 -3.65 13.18
N SER A 34 -4.63 -3.74 14.52
CA SER A 34 -4.39 -4.99 15.25
C SER A 34 -5.39 -6.06 14.81
N ASP A 35 -4.91 -7.29 14.74
CA ASP A 35 -5.70 -8.49 14.42
C ASP A 35 -6.38 -8.44 13.05
N LYS A 36 -5.85 -7.63 12.14
CA LYS A 36 -6.36 -7.53 10.77
C LYS A 36 -5.28 -7.87 9.76
N ILE A 37 -5.73 -8.37 8.63
CA ILE A 37 -4.92 -8.46 7.41
C ILE A 37 -5.59 -7.56 6.37
N LEU A 38 -4.80 -6.73 5.71
CA LEU A 38 -5.26 -5.94 4.58
C LEU A 38 -4.80 -6.62 3.29
N LYS A 39 -5.76 -7.07 2.50
CA LYS A 39 -5.49 -7.59 1.16
C LYS A 39 -5.73 -6.47 0.16
N ILE A 40 -4.66 -5.98 -0.44
CA ILE A 40 -4.75 -4.97 -1.49
C ILE A 40 -4.85 -5.69 -2.82
N ASN A 41 -5.96 -5.48 -3.54
CA ASN A 41 -6.20 -6.16 -4.81
C ASN A 41 -5.61 -5.41 -6.00
N ARG A 42 -5.59 -4.07 -5.92
CA ARG A 42 -5.10 -3.25 -7.02
C ARG A 42 -4.68 -1.88 -6.51
N ILE A 43 -3.59 -1.35 -7.07
CA ILE A 43 -3.13 0.02 -6.82
C ILE A 43 -2.88 0.69 -8.17
N THR A 44 -3.52 1.83 -8.39
CA THR A 44 -3.28 2.67 -9.57
C THR A 44 -2.94 4.09 -9.15
N VAL A 45 -2.13 4.76 -9.94
CA VAL A 45 -1.79 6.17 -9.76
C VAL A 45 -2.08 6.90 -11.06
N ALA A 46 -2.97 7.87 -11.01
CA ALA A 46 -3.32 8.68 -12.17
C ALA A 46 -2.73 10.08 -12.02
N ASN A 47 -2.10 10.57 -13.07
CA ASN A 47 -1.66 11.95 -13.12
C ASN A 47 -2.81 12.82 -13.62
N VAL A 48 -3.30 13.70 -12.76
CA VAL A 48 -4.44 14.58 -13.07
C VAL A 48 -4.00 15.96 -13.54
N ASP A 49 -2.69 16.20 -13.64
CA ASP A 49 -2.16 17.39 -14.29
C ASP A 49 -2.07 17.15 -15.80
N GLY A 50 -2.72 18.01 -16.56
CA GLY A 50 -2.77 17.90 -18.01
C GLY A 50 -1.51 18.38 -18.74
N SER A 51 -0.48 18.85 -18.05
CA SER A 51 0.68 19.48 -18.69
C SER A 51 2.03 18.91 -18.28
N SER A 52 2.16 18.34 -17.10
CA SER A 52 3.47 17.94 -16.55
C SER A 52 3.44 16.53 -15.99
N ALA A 53 4.52 15.79 -16.21
CA ALA A 53 4.75 14.52 -15.53
C ALA A 53 5.05 14.75 -14.05
N ALA A 54 4.73 13.78 -13.21
CA ALA A 54 5.09 13.74 -11.80
C ALA A 54 5.61 12.35 -11.44
N ASN A 55 6.48 12.28 -10.45
CA ASN A 55 7.00 11.01 -9.97
C ASN A 55 6.25 10.55 -8.74
N VAL A 56 6.04 9.24 -8.62
CA VAL A 56 5.43 8.64 -7.44
C VAL A 56 6.47 7.85 -6.65
N ASP A 57 6.39 7.98 -5.33
CA ASP A 57 7.04 7.09 -4.38
C ASP A 57 5.94 6.38 -3.59
N LEU A 58 6.03 5.06 -3.50
CA LEU A 58 5.10 4.25 -2.71
C LEU A 58 5.88 3.09 -2.09
N PHE A 59 5.79 2.95 -0.78
CA PHE A 59 6.53 1.91 -0.07
C PHE A 59 5.75 1.41 1.14
N VAL A 60 6.13 0.22 1.60
CA VAL A 60 5.62 -0.37 2.84
C VAL A 60 6.70 -0.26 3.89
N ASP A 61 6.32 0.24 5.06
CA ASP A 61 7.19 0.40 6.22
C ASP A 61 6.65 -0.41 7.39
N GLY A 62 7.48 -0.61 8.42
CA GLY A 62 7.06 -1.34 9.61
C GLY A 62 6.96 -2.85 9.41
N LEU A 63 7.46 -3.38 8.31
CA LEU A 63 7.46 -4.82 8.07
C LEU A 63 8.23 -5.55 9.15
N THR A 64 7.72 -6.70 9.57
CA THR A 64 8.33 -7.52 10.60
C THR A 64 8.23 -8.99 10.22
N THR A 65 9.21 -9.77 10.68
CA THR A 65 9.17 -11.22 10.56
C THR A 65 8.37 -11.90 11.67
N ALA A 66 7.90 -11.14 12.67
CA ALA A 66 7.19 -11.70 13.82
C ALA A 66 5.90 -12.44 13.44
N GLY A 67 5.27 -12.07 12.34
CA GLY A 67 4.07 -12.73 11.84
C GLY A 67 4.34 -13.84 10.83
N ALA A 68 5.60 -14.10 10.48
CA ALA A 68 5.94 -15.12 9.49
C ALA A 68 5.80 -16.52 10.10
N THR A 69 4.71 -17.19 9.78
CA THR A 69 4.42 -18.54 10.27
C THR A 69 4.71 -19.57 9.20
N GLY A 70 5.55 -20.56 9.54
CA GLY A 70 5.92 -21.63 8.61
C GLY A 70 7.08 -21.28 7.68
N ILE A 71 7.63 -20.08 7.78
CA ILE A 71 8.81 -19.63 7.04
C ILE A 71 9.79 -18.94 8.00
N THR A 72 11.06 -18.93 7.65
CA THR A 72 12.09 -18.27 8.44
C THR A 72 12.87 -17.31 7.52
N PRO A 73 12.41 -16.04 7.39
CA PRO A 73 13.10 -15.08 6.53
C PRO A 73 14.48 -14.74 7.07
N THR A 74 15.43 -14.57 6.17
CA THR A 74 16.78 -14.12 6.48
C THR A 74 17.09 -12.91 5.59
N GLY A 75 17.55 -11.81 6.19
CA GLY A 75 17.83 -10.57 5.46
C GLY A 75 16.58 -9.79 5.09
N ALA A 76 15.45 -10.01 5.79
CA ALA A 76 14.25 -9.24 5.56
C ALA A 76 14.45 -7.77 5.98
N ASP A 77 13.85 -6.86 5.23
CA ASP A 77 13.93 -5.42 5.46
C ASP A 77 12.59 -4.90 6.00
N ALA A 78 12.64 -3.90 6.88
CA ALA A 78 11.44 -3.28 7.44
C ALA A 78 10.76 -2.32 6.45
N THR A 79 11.50 -1.81 5.48
CA THR A 79 11.02 -0.84 4.49
C THR A 79 11.29 -1.36 3.08
N VAL A 80 10.25 -1.50 2.29
CA VAL A 80 10.38 -2.01 0.90
C VAL A 80 9.53 -1.13 -0.03
N TYR A 81 10.16 -0.64 -1.09
CA TYR A 81 9.49 0.18 -2.09
C TYR A 81 8.71 -0.67 -3.09
N LEU A 82 7.49 -0.25 -3.37
CA LEU A 82 6.69 -0.74 -4.49
C LEU A 82 6.94 0.10 -5.74
N ALA A 83 7.17 1.39 -5.56
CA ALA A 83 7.55 2.31 -6.62
C ALA A 83 8.44 3.39 -6.02
N LYS A 84 9.55 3.68 -6.68
CA LYS A 84 10.47 4.73 -6.24
C LYS A 84 10.81 5.62 -7.42
N THR A 85 10.44 6.89 -7.32
CA THR A 85 10.72 7.90 -8.35
C THR A 85 10.26 7.45 -9.74
N VAL A 86 9.08 6.82 -9.80
CA VAL A 86 8.52 6.35 -11.08
C VAL A 86 7.71 7.47 -11.71
N SER A 87 8.07 7.84 -12.92
CA SER A 87 7.40 8.92 -13.64
C SER A 87 6.02 8.49 -14.14
N VAL A 88 5.02 9.32 -13.87
CA VAL A 88 3.67 9.18 -14.41
C VAL A 88 3.45 10.38 -15.35
N PRO A 89 3.42 10.16 -16.68
CA PRO A 89 3.20 11.24 -17.63
C PRO A 89 1.88 11.97 -17.39
N ALA A 90 1.78 13.20 -17.87
CA ALA A 90 0.56 13.99 -17.82
C ALA A 90 -0.62 13.17 -18.41
N ASP A 91 -1.77 13.23 -17.75
CA ASP A 91 -3.00 12.54 -18.15
C ASP A 91 -2.87 11.00 -18.27
N ALA A 92 -1.82 10.39 -17.72
CA ALA A 92 -1.60 8.96 -17.76
C ALA A 92 -1.90 8.29 -16.41
N THR A 93 -2.11 6.98 -16.46
CA THR A 93 -2.30 6.15 -15.26
C THR A 93 -1.24 5.06 -15.23
N LEU A 94 -0.59 4.91 -14.07
CA LEU A 94 0.35 3.85 -13.78
C LEU A 94 -0.34 2.79 -12.93
N VAL A 95 -0.27 1.53 -13.34
CA VAL A 95 -0.70 0.40 -12.49
C VAL A 95 0.52 -0.06 -11.70
N ILE A 96 0.49 0.13 -10.38
CA ILE A 96 1.58 -0.32 -9.50
C ILE A 96 1.39 -1.79 -9.16
N ALA A 97 0.15 -2.20 -8.85
CA ALA A 97 -0.16 -3.58 -8.54
C ALA A 97 -1.55 -3.93 -9.07
N ASP A 98 -1.66 -5.09 -9.73
CA ASP A 98 -2.93 -5.65 -10.19
C ASP A 98 -3.13 -7.10 -9.73
N THR A 99 -2.23 -7.58 -8.87
CA THR A 99 -2.34 -8.88 -8.17
C THR A 99 -2.34 -8.62 -6.67
N PRO A 100 -2.97 -9.50 -5.87
CA PRO A 100 -3.10 -9.26 -4.43
C PRO A 100 -1.78 -9.14 -3.71
N ILE A 101 -1.71 -8.15 -2.81
CA ILE A 101 -0.63 -7.94 -1.85
C ILE A 101 -1.24 -7.98 -0.46
N TYR A 102 -0.65 -8.73 0.46
CA TYR A 102 -1.10 -8.80 1.83
C TYR A 102 -0.24 -7.90 2.71
N LEU A 103 -0.88 -7.01 3.46
CA LEU A 103 -0.25 -6.26 4.55
C LEU A 103 -0.80 -6.81 5.87
N MET A 104 0.08 -6.97 6.83
CA MET A 104 -0.23 -7.54 8.14
C MET A 104 -0.38 -6.44 9.18
N GLU A 105 -0.87 -6.78 10.37
CA GLU A 105 -1.03 -5.78 11.42
C GLU A 105 0.28 -5.04 11.70
N GLY A 106 0.20 -3.73 11.82
CA GLY A 106 1.33 -2.85 12.04
C GLY A 106 2.06 -2.40 10.78
N ASP A 107 1.81 -3.02 9.63
CA ASP A 107 2.39 -2.56 8.37
C ASP A 107 1.79 -1.22 7.97
N ILE A 108 2.62 -0.37 7.40
CA ILE A 108 2.26 1.01 7.05
C ILE A 108 2.52 1.22 5.56
N LEU A 109 1.50 1.69 4.84
CA LEU A 109 1.67 2.13 3.45
C LEU A 109 1.97 3.61 3.46
N LYS A 110 3.08 3.99 2.85
CA LYS A 110 3.57 5.37 2.80
C LYS A 110 3.90 5.77 1.38
N GLY A 111 3.84 7.06 1.12
CA GLY A 111 4.26 7.58 -0.17
C GLY A 111 3.80 9.00 -0.43
N GLY A 112 4.17 9.48 -1.60
CA GLY A 112 3.84 10.83 -2.06
C GLY A 112 4.21 11.03 -3.52
N ALA A 113 4.08 12.26 -3.97
CA ALA A 113 4.35 12.67 -5.34
C ALA A 113 5.43 13.75 -5.38
N SER A 114 6.13 13.86 -6.50
CA SER A 114 7.11 14.93 -6.69
C SER A 114 6.46 16.32 -6.79
N ALA A 115 5.17 16.37 -7.12
CA ALA A 115 4.40 17.61 -7.15
C ALA A 115 3.09 17.40 -6.41
N SER A 116 2.79 18.28 -5.46
CA SER A 116 1.62 18.16 -4.60
C SER A 116 0.33 18.30 -5.41
N GLY A 117 -0.55 17.32 -5.26
CA GLY A 117 -1.88 17.37 -5.86
C GLY A 117 -1.95 16.84 -7.29
N ASP A 118 -0.84 16.49 -7.92
CA ASP A 118 -0.83 16.06 -9.32
C ASP A 118 -1.17 14.56 -9.49
N LEU A 119 -0.96 13.76 -8.48
CA LEU A 119 -1.18 12.32 -8.55
C LEU A 119 -2.31 11.87 -7.63
N ASP A 120 -3.27 11.15 -8.20
CA ASP A 120 -4.32 10.46 -7.45
C ASP A 120 -4.00 8.98 -7.37
N LEU A 121 -3.89 8.46 -6.15
CA LEU A 121 -3.70 7.04 -5.89
C LEU A 121 -5.06 6.43 -5.52
N PHE A 122 -5.38 5.31 -6.18
CA PHE A 122 -6.60 4.55 -5.90
C PHE A 122 -6.24 3.11 -5.60
N LEU A 123 -6.78 2.57 -4.52
CA LEU A 123 -6.58 1.17 -4.20
C LEU A 123 -7.90 0.49 -3.83
N SER A 124 -8.01 -0.76 -4.26
CA SER A 124 -9.10 -1.66 -3.89
C SER A 124 -8.58 -2.66 -2.88
N TYR A 125 -9.35 -2.94 -1.84
CA TYR A 125 -8.88 -3.77 -0.76
C TYR A 125 -9.99 -4.63 -0.14
N GLU A 126 -9.55 -5.61 0.62
CA GLU A 126 -10.38 -6.37 1.55
C GLU A 126 -9.66 -6.41 2.90
N VAL A 127 -10.39 -6.17 3.97
CA VAL A 127 -9.90 -6.35 5.34
C VAL A 127 -10.40 -7.68 5.86
N LEU A 128 -9.48 -8.53 6.28
CA LEU A 128 -9.80 -9.83 6.88
C LEU A 128 -9.63 -9.71 8.40
N ASP A 129 -10.69 -10.04 9.12
CA ASP A 129 -10.77 -9.90 10.57
C ASP A 129 -11.09 -11.23 11.21
N ASP A 130 -10.29 -11.67 12.16
CA ASP A 130 -10.48 -12.91 12.90
C ASP A 130 -11.03 -12.68 14.32
N ALA A 131 -11.26 -11.46 14.69
CA ALA A 131 -11.68 -11.10 16.05
C ALA A 131 -13.14 -11.47 16.36
#